data_62cec0518423064e08a7326fc5095c86
#
_entry.id   62cec0518423064e08a7326fc5095c86
#
_cell.length_a   1.000
_cell.length_b   1.000
_cell.length_c   1.000
_cell.angle_alpha   90.00
_cell.angle_beta   90.00
_cell.angle_gamma   90.00
#
_symmetry.space_group_name_H-M   'P 1'
#
loop_
_entity.id
_entity.type
_entity.pdbx_description
1 polymer ?
#
loop_
_entity_poly.entity_id
_entity_poly.type
_entity_poly.pdbx_seq_one_letter_code
_entity_poly.pdbx_strand_id
1 'polypeptide(L)'
;MSQVFALITSDSALVRCELDRVRSQFPLEGGSVVGVGGWQDGQVVQQRYGQGAPTEEAWEAPDSEVVMMASRPLGVGEGIEDSSQPFRFRQWLFAAAGSLDRGTEVRDRLREELPEFLAAAVRGPTWEEAAFARYLAELRNIGRIEDPQLDSATAAACLASCAKAIEQVSGLTGVTTRPGFT
;
A
#
# COMPACT_ATOMS: atom_id res chain seq x y z
N MET A 1 -5.47 -9.82 -10.35
CA MET A 1 -4.56 -8.66 -10.56
C MET A 1 -4.66 -7.77 -9.33
N SER A 2 -3.54 -7.20 -8.85
CA SER A 2 -3.60 -6.25 -7.71
C SER A 2 -4.27 -4.95 -8.13
N GLN A 3 -5.12 -4.41 -7.27
CA GLN A 3 -5.84 -3.15 -7.49
C GLN A 3 -5.70 -2.26 -6.25
N VAL A 4 -5.58 -0.96 -6.45
CA VAL A 4 -5.54 0.04 -5.39
C VAL A 4 -6.53 1.14 -5.73
N PHE A 5 -7.28 1.55 -4.74
CA PHE A 5 -8.22 2.67 -4.80
C PHE A 5 -7.97 3.59 -3.62
N ALA A 6 -7.99 4.89 -3.84
CA ALA A 6 -7.92 5.90 -2.80
C ALA A 6 -9.00 6.95 -3.03
N LEU A 7 -9.67 7.33 -1.96
CA LEU A 7 -10.72 8.33 -1.92
C LEU A 7 -10.37 9.38 -0.87
N ILE A 8 -10.47 10.65 -1.23
CA ILE A 8 -10.35 11.78 -0.33
C ILE A 8 -11.61 12.61 -0.49
N THR A 9 -12.29 12.89 0.61
CA THR A 9 -13.50 13.72 0.66
C THR A 9 -13.33 14.88 1.62
N SER A 10 -14.16 15.89 1.51
CA SER A 10 -14.21 16.99 2.47
C SER A 10 -15.07 16.69 3.70
N ASP A 11 -15.77 15.56 3.70
CA ASP A 11 -16.68 15.15 4.77
C ASP A 11 -16.75 13.62 4.78
N SER A 12 -16.51 12.99 5.93
CA SER A 12 -16.55 11.54 6.09
C SER A 12 -17.92 10.95 5.73
N ALA A 13 -19.00 11.68 5.91
CA ALA A 13 -20.35 11.25 5.55
C ALA A 13 -20.53 11.02 4.03
N LEU A 14 -19.70 11.65 3.19
CA LEU A 14 -19.72 11.47 1.74
C LEU A 14 -19.04 10.18 1.28
N VAL A 15 -18.13 9.64 2.08
CA VAL A 15 -17.31 8.48 1.71
C VAL A 15 -18.16 7.31 1.28
N ARG A 16 -19.19 6.98 2.04
CA ARG A 16 -20.07 5.85 1.72
C ARG A 16 -20.76 6.01 0.36
N CYS A 17 -21.25 7.21 0.08
CA CYS A 17 -21.90 7.52 -1.20
C CYS A 17 -20.94 7.41 -2.37
N GLU A 18 -19.70 7.90 -2.20
CA GLU A 18 -18.69 7.84 -3.24
C GLU A 18 -18.16 6.40 -3.44
N LEU A 19 -18.03 5.61 -2.37
CA LEU A 19 -17.67 4.20 -2.47
C LEU A 19 -18.72 3.41 -3.27
N ASP A 20 -20.00 3.65 -3.02
CA ASP A 20 -21.10 3.00 -3.78
C ASP A 20 -21.02 3.32 -5.28
N ARG A 21 -20.59 4.53 -5.65
CA ARG A 21 -20.41 4.93 -7.06
C ARG A 21 -19.27 4.19 -7.74
N VAL A 22 -18.17 3.96 -7.04
CA VAL A 22 -16.97 3.34 -7.62
C VAL A 22 -16.94 1.84 -7.45
N ARG A 23 -17.80 1.28 -6.64
CA ARG A 23 -17.87 -0.16 -6.34
C ARG A 23 -17.90 -1.03 -7.61
N SER A 24 -18.66 -0.62 -8.61
CA SER A 24 -18.74 -1.36 -9.88
C SER A 24 -17.46 -1.30 -10.72
N GLN A 25 -16.61 -0.29 -10.47
CA GLN A 25 -15.34 -0.09 -11.18
C GLN A 25 -14.18 -0.79 -10.45
N PHE A 26 -14.36 -1.18 -9.20
CA PHE A 26 -13.38 -1.89 -8.39
C PHE A 26 -13.93 -3.25 -7.96
N PRO A 27 -14.04 -4.21 -8.89
CA PRO A 27 -14.58 -5.52 -8.58
C PRO A 27 -13.64 -6.28 -7.63
N LEU A 28 -14.18 -6.72 -6.51
CA LEU A 28 -13.49 -7.61 -5.59
C LEU A 28 -13.64 -9.04 -6.08
N GLU A 29 -12.57 -9.59 -6.63
CA GLU A 29 -12.57 -10.99 -7.12
C GLU A 29 -12.59 -11.97 -5.95
N GLY A 30 -13.37 -13.02 -6.07
CA GLY A 30 -13.38 -14.11 -5.09
C GLY A 30 -11.98 -14.73 -4.95
N GLY A 31 -11.56 -14.96 -3.71
CA GLY A 31 -10.21 -15.48 -3.42
C GLY A 31 -9.12 -14.42 -3.30
N SER A 32 -9.45 -13.15 -3.41
CA SER A 32 -8.54 -12.04 -3.10
C SER A 32 -8.54 -11.73 -1.61
N VAL A 33 -7.40 -11.23 -1.12
CA VAL A 33 -7.34 -10.47 0.13
C VAL A 33 -7.67 -9.03 -0.17
N VAL A 34 -8.44 -8.41 0.71
CA VAL A 34 -8.81 -7.00 0.63
C VAL A 34 -8.40 -6.33 1.94
N GLY A 35 -7.77 -5.20 1.84
CA GLY A 35 -7.54 -4.36 3.01
C GLY A 35 -8.09 -2.97 2.77
N VAL A 36 -8.59 -2.38 3.85
CA VAL A 36 -9.15 -1.03 3.89
C VAL A 36 -8.46 -0.27 5.01
N GLY A 37 -8.05 0.94 4.74
CA GLY A 37 -7.42 1.82 5.73
C GLY A 37 -7.90 3.25 5.59
N GLY A 38 -7.81 3.99 6.70
CA GLY A 38 -8.18 5.40 6.78
C GLY A 38 -7.70 6.02 8.06
N TRP A 39 -8.09 7.26 8.32
CA TRP A 39 -7.84 7.95 9.59
C TRP A 39 -9.15 8.21 10.30
N GLN A 40 -9.23 7.80 11.54
CA GLN A 40 -10.37 8.02 12.41
C GLN A 40 -9.85 8.59 13.74
N ASP A 41 -10.38 9.71 14.17
CA ASP A 41 -9.96 10.40 15.40
C ASP A 41 -8.45 10.66 15.49
N GLY A 42 -7.82 10.99 14.35
CA GLY A 42 -6.37 11.25 14.27
C GLY A 42 -5.49 10.00 14.31
N GLN A 43 -6.09 8.81 14.28
CA GLN A 43 -5.38 7.54 14.25
C GLN A 43 -5.61 6.79 12.95
N VAL A 44 -4.58 6.09 12.50
CA VAL A 44 -4.72 5.19 11.37
C VAL A 44 -5.48 3.94 11.80
N VAL A 45 -6.58 3.68 11.13
CA VAL A 45 -7.36 2.45 11.25
C VAL A 45 -7.14 1.57 10.03
N GLN A 46 -7.15 0.26 10.22
CA GLN A 46 -6.96 -0.71 9.14
C GLN A 46 -7.79 -1.95 9.41
N GLN A 47 -8.49 -2.42 8.40
CA GLN A 47 -9.24 -3.67 8.40
C GLN A 47 -8.74 -4.56 7.27
N ARG A 48 -8.73 -5.87 7.48
CA ARG A 48 -8.27 -6.87 6.52
C ARG A 48 -9.30 -7.97 6.39
N TYR A 49 -9.59 -8.32 5.15
CA TYR A 49 -10.57 -9.33 4.79
C TYR A 49 -9.85 -10.44 4.02
N GLY A 50 -9.90 -11.65 4.56
CA GLY A 50 -9.27 -12.82 3.96
C GLY A 50 -10.12 -13.48 2.88
N GLN A 51 -9.60 -14.55 2.30
CA GLN A 51 -10.32 -15.39 1.36
C GLN A 51 -11.60 -15.92 1.99
N GLY A 52 -12.74 -15.68 1.35
CA GLY A 52 -14.05 -16.12 1.81
C GLY A 52 -14.78 -15.14 2.75
N ALA A 53 -14.16 -14.02 3.13
CA ALA A 53 -14.90 -12.94 3.78
C ALA A 53 -15.91 -12.33 2.81
N PRO A 54 -17.09 -11.91 3.30
CA PRO A 54 -18.04 -11.20 2.46
C PRO A 54 -17.37 -9.97 1.86
N THR A 55 -17.31 -9.90 0.54
CA THR A 55 -16.75 -8.75 -0.15
C THR A 55 -17.50 -7.46 0.15
N GLU A 56 -18.72 -7.57 0.63
CA GLU A 56 -19.59 -6.45 1.02
C GLU A 56 -19.08 -5.72 2.25
N GLU A 57 -18.57 -6.45 3.26
CA GLU A 57 -18.02 -5.83 4.47
C GLU A 57 -16.79 -4.97 4.18
N ALA A 58 -16.03 -5.28 3.13
CA ALA A 58 -14.89 -4.47 2.73
C ALA A 58 -15.29 -3.07 2.22
N TRP A 59 -16.55 -2.88 1.84
CA TRP A 59 -17.10 -1.58 1.44
C TRP A 59 -17.69 -0.78 2.61
N GLU A 60 -17.73 -1.37 3.80
CA GLU A 60 -18.03 -0.66 5.05
C GLU A 60 -16.76 0.09 5.51
N ALA A 61 -16.49 1.20 4.83
CA ALA A 61 -15.31 2.01 5.12
C ALA A 61 -15.32 2.56 6.55
N PRO A 62 -14.15 2.81 7.14
CA PRO A 62 -14.06 3.56 8.39
C PRO A 62 -14.67 4.96 8.21
N ASP A 63 -15.20 5.53 9.29
CA ASP A 63 -15.62 6.94 9.33
C ASP A 63 -14.39 7.84 9.22
N SER A 64 -14.05 8.20 8.01
CA SER A 64 -12.79 8.85 7.64
C SER A 64 -12.95 9.66 6.36
N GLU A 65 -12.36 10.85 6.31
CA GLU A 65 -12.30 11.66 5.10
C GLU A 65 -11.35 11.07 4.03
N VAL A 66 -10.47 10.16 4.44
CA VAL A 66 -9.49 9.50 3.56
C VAL A 66 -9.62 8.00 3.70
N VAL A 67 -9.92 7.33 2.62
CA VAL A 67 -10.00 5.87 2.56
C VAL A 67 -9.07 5.35 1.48
N MET A 68 -8.29 4.35 1.83
CA MET A 68 -7.44 3.59 0.91
C MET A 68 -7.87 2.13 0.95
N MET A 69 -8.16 1.56 -0.21
CA MET A 69 -8.53 0.16 -0.36
C MET A 69 -7.56 -0.51 -1.33
N ALA A 70 -7.16 -1.71 -1.01
CA ALA A 70 -6.34 -2.53 -1.89
C ALA A 70 -6.84 -3.97 -1.94
N SER A 71 -6.80 -4.56 -3.12
CA SER A 71 -7.16 -5.95 -3.36
C SER A 71 -6.06 -6.65 -4.13
N ARG A 72 -5.74 -7.88 -3.75
CA ARG A 72 -4.81 -8.74 -4.49
C ARG A 72 -5.15 -10.22 -4.33
N PRO A 73 -4.87 -11.05 -5.35
CA PRO A 73 -4.90 -12.50 -5.18
C PRO A 73 -3.86 -12.91 -4.11
N LEU A 74 -4.24 -13.85 -3.24
CA LEU A 74 -3.31 -14.43 -2.27
C LEU A 74 -2.55 -15.59 -2.93
N GLY A 75 -1.24 -15.57 -2.81
CA GLY A 75 -0.38 -16.66 -3.25
C GLY A 75 -0.51 -17.89 -2.33
N VAL A 76 -0.14 -19.06 -2.85
CA VAL A 76 -0.16 -20.30 -2.07
C VAL A 76 0.83 -20.20 -0.90
N GLY A 77 0.33 -20.37 0.33
CA GLY A 77 1.16 -20.31 1.53
C GLY A 77 1.44 -18.90 2.06
N GLU A 78 0.90 -17.85 1.44
CA GLU A 78 1.01 -16.49 1.96
C GLU A 78 0.04 -16.25 3.11
N GLY A 79 0.52 -15.56 4.16
CA GLY A 79 -0.31 -15.10 5.27
C GLY A 79 -1.09 -13.84 4.88
N ILE A 80 -2.35 -13.76 5.32
CA ILE A 80 -3.22 -12.60 5.05
C ILE A 80 -2.59 -11.32 5.65
N GLU A 81 -2.08 -11.41 6.88
CA GLU A 81 -1.55 -10.25 7.60
C GLU A 81 -0.32 -9.64 6.93
N ASP A 82 0.58 -10.48 6.43
CA ASP A 82 1.84 -10.05 5.81
C ASP A 82 1.70 -9.71 4.33
N SER A 83 0.57 -10.08 3.71
CA SER A 83 0.35 -9.90 2.28
C SER A 83 -0.73 -8.88 1.94
N SER A 84 -1.53 -8.43 2.91
CA SER A 84 -2.62 -7.48 2.64
C SER A 84 -2.19 -6.03 2.75
N GLN A 85 -2.59 -5.25 1.75
CA GLN A 85 -2.44 -3.81 1.71
C GLN A 85 -3.77 -3.14 2.10
N PRO A 86 -3.77 -1.83 2.51
CA PRO A 86 -2.60 -0.97 2.66
C PRO A 86 -1.69 -1.42 3.79
N PHE A 87 -0.37 -1.22 3.61
CA PHE A 87 0.60 -1.41 4.69
C PHE A 87 0.52 -0.22 5.65
N ARG A 88 0.76 -0.48 6.94
CA ARG A 88 0.72 0.55 7.97
C ARG A 88 2.04 0.63 8.73
N PHE A 89 2.50 1.86 8.93
CA PHE A 89 3.56 2.17 9.87
C PHE A 89 3.22 3.48 10.58
N ARG A 90 2.88 3.40 11.85
CA ARG A 90 2.43 4.57 12.65
C ARG A 90 1.27 5.31 11.96
N GLN A 91 1.49 6.58 11.56
CA GLN A 91 0.53 7.41 10.82
C GLN A 91 0.55 7.21 9.30
N TRP A 92 1.41 6.36 8.77
CA TRP A 92 1.53 6.13 7.34
C TRP A 92 0.69 4.95 6.90
N LEU A 93 -0.05 5.17 5.82
CA LEU A 93 -0.66 4.11 5.02
C LEU A 93 -0.03 4.13 3.63
N PHE A 94 0.22 2.96 3.09
CA PHE A 94 0.80 2.79 1.77
C PHE A 94 0.15 1.62 1.05
N ALA A 95 -0.18 1.84 -0.21
CA ALA A 95 -0.57 0.79 -1.11
C ALA A 95 0.07 1.00 -2.48
N ALA A 96 0.36 -0.09 -3.16
CA ALA A 96 0.87 -0.09 -4.52
C ALA A 96 0.23 -1.21 -5.32
N ALA A 97 0.00 -0.98 -6.59
CA ALA A 97 -0.49 -1.98 -7.53
C ALA A 97 0.48 -2.09 -8.71
N GLY A 98 0.63 -3.29 -9.19
CA GLY A 98 1.51 -3.61 -10.32
C GLY A 98 1.92 -5.06 -10.31
N SER A 99 2.60 -5.49 -11.35
CA SER A 99 3.23 -6.79 -11.41
C SER A 99 4.68 -6.65 -11.82
N LEU A 100 5.56 -7.33 -11.11
CA LEU A 100 6.96 -7.47 -11.45
C LEU A 100 7.23 -8.97 -11.67
N ASP A 101 7.76 -9.33 -12.83
CA ASP A 101 8.02 -10.74 -13.18
C ASP A 101 8.93 -11.45 -12.18
N ARG A 102 9.81 -10.67 -11.52
CA ARG A 102 10.76 -11.15 -10.50
C ARG A 102 10.59 -10.37 -9.20
N GLY A 103 9.34 -10.18 -8.76
CA GLY A 103 9.00 -9.37 -7.59
C GLY A 103 9.74 -9.76 -6.31
N THR A 104 9.98 -11.05 -6.09
CA THR A 104 10.75 -11.55 -4.94
C THR A 104 12.21 -11.05 -4.97
N GLU A 105 12.87 -11.06 -6.13
CA GLU A 105 14.24 -10.56 -6.25
C GLU A 105 14.31 -9.05 -6.07
N VAL A 106 13.32 -8.32 -6.59
CA VAL A 106 13.20 -6.87 -6.36
C VAL A 106 13.02 -6.59 -4.87
N ARG A 107 12.13 -7.33 -4.19
CA ARG A 107 11.95 -7.24 -2.73
C ARG A 107 13.27 -7.43 -1.98
N ASP A 108 13.97 -8.50 -2.30
CA ASP A 108 15.20 -8.86 -1.58
C ASP A 108 16.29 -7.81 -1.79
N ARG A 109 16.44 -7.29 -3.00
CA ARG A 109 17.36 -6.19 -3.31
C ARG A 109 17.00 -4.90 -2.59
N LEU A 110 15.73 -4.49 -2.62
CA LEU A 110 15.28 -3.32 -1.89
C LEU A 110 15.57 -3.47 -0.39
N ARG A 111 15.33 -4.68 0.17
CA ARG A 111 15.55 -4.97 1.58
C ARG A 111 17.03 -4.90 1.97
N GLU A 112 17.95 -5.32 1.10
CA GLU A 112 19.41 -5.24 1.35
C GLU A 112 19.90 -3.79 1.56
N GLU A 113 19.22 -2.80 0.95
CA GLU A 113 19.57 -1.38 1.04
C GLU A 113 18.91 -0.66 2.22
N LEU A 114 18.00 -1.33 2.96
CA LEU A 114 17.26 -0.72 4.05
C LEU A 114 18.07 -0.68 5.36
N PRO A 115 17.84 0.32 6.23
CA PRO A 115 18.25 0.25 7.62
C PRO A 115 17.70 -1.01 8.30
N GLU A 116 18.49 -1.61 9.19
CA GLU A 116 18.17 -2.92 9.82
C GLU A 116 16.76 -3.00 10.40
N PHE A 117 16.28 -1.95 11.09
CA PHE A 117 14.96 -1.96 11.71
C PHE A 117 13.81 -1.94 10.68
N LEU A 118 14.00 -1.30 9.50
CA LEU A 118 13.03 -1.32 8.41
C LEU A 118 13.10 -2.64 7.65
N ALA A 119 14.31 -3.17 7.43
CA ALA A 119 14.50 -4.48 6.83
C ALA A 119 13.84 -5.60 7.66
N ALA A 120 13.90 -5.50 9.00
CA ALA A 120 13.24 -6.43 9.91
C ALA A 120 11.70 -6.28 9.94
N ALA A 121 11.18 -5.13 9.54
CA ALA A 121 9.75 -4.88 9.44
C ALA A 121 9.11 -5.48 8.16
N VAL A 122 9.90 -5.75 7.12
CA VAL A 122 9.45 -6.41 5.89
C VAL A 122 9.30 -7.92 6.17
N ARG A 123 8.09 -8.38 6.36
CA ARG A 123 7.75 -9.76 6.73
C ARG A 123 7.19 -10.58 5.58
N GLY A 124 6.41 -9.92 4.73
CA GLY A 124 5.70 -10.57 3.64
C GLY A 124 6.58 -10.85 2.42
N PRO A 125 6.05 -11.64 1.49
CA PRO A 125 6.77 -12.02 0.28
C PRO A 125 6.71 -10.95 -0.82
N THR A 126 6.05 -9.82 -0.59
CA THR A 126 5.68 -8.87 -1.63
C THR A 126 6.71 -7.75 -1.80
N TRP A 127 6.95 -7.34 -3.04
CA TRP A 127 7.83 -6.21 -3.33
C TRP A 127 7.23 -4.88 -2.86
N GLU A 128 5.92 -4.79 -2.78
CA GLU A 128 5.19 -3.59 -2.36
C GLU A 128 5.47 -3.26 -0.89
N GLU A 129 5.62 -4.27 -0.03
CA GLU A 129 5.99 -4.05 1.37
C GLU A 129 7.43 -3.51 1.48
N ALA A 130 8.37 -4.05 0.69
CA ALA A 130 9.73 -3.52 0.63
C ALA A 130 9.77 -2.11 0.05
N ALA A 131 8.92 -1.79 -0.92
CA ALA A 131 8.76 -0.44 -1.45
C ALA A 131 8.25 0.53 -0.38
N PHE A 132 7.29 0.11 0.45
CA PHE A 132 6.87 0.92 1.60
C PHE A 132 8.00 1.17 2.59
N ALA A 133 8.75 0.13 2.95
CA ALA A 133 9.91 0.29 3.83
C ALA A 133 10.97 1.21 3.22
N ARG A 134 11.16 1.16 1.90
CA ARG A 134 12.05 2.10 1.18
C ARG A 134 11.53 3.54 1.26
N TYR A 135 10.25 3.77 1.07
CA TYR A 135 9.63 5.09 1.25
C TYR A 135 9.85 5.62 2.67
N LEU A 136 9.65 4.77 3.69
CA LEU A 136 9.92 5.14 5.08
C LEU A 136 11.41 5.46 5.33
N ALA A 137 12.34 4.79 4.64
CA ALA A 137 13.76 5.11 4.70
C ALA A 137 14.05 6.51 4.13
N GLU A 138 13.40 6.90 3.02
CA GLU A 138 13.53 8.25 2.47
C GLU A 138 13.01 9.31 3.46
N LEU A 139 11.85 9.09 4.06
CA LEU A 139 11.30 9.98 5.10
C LEU A 139 12.23 10.09 6.32
N ARG A 140 12.84 8.98 6.72
CA ARG A 140 13.81 8.96 7.81
C ARG A 140 15.07 9.76 7.48
N ASN A 141 15.58 9.63 6.27
CA ASN A 141 16.81 10.32 5.83
C ASN A 141 16.67 11.85 5.90
N ILE A 142 15.45 12.36 5.71
CA ILE A 142 15.15 13.79 5.87
C ILE A 142 14.62 14.14 7.27
N GLY A 143 14.60 13.18 8.22
CA GLY A 143 14.14 13.39 9.59
C GLY A 143 12.64 13.56 9.76
N ARG A 144 11.81 13.10 8.81
CA ARG A 144 10.36 13.35 8.77
C ARG A 144 9.49 12.10 8.90
N ILE A 145 10.05 10.95 9.25
CA ILE A 145 9.30 9.68 9.35
C ILE A 145 8.17 9.73 10.40
N GLU A 146 8.29 10.58 11.40
CA GLU A 146 7.30 10.73 12.48
C GLU A 146 6.50 12.04 12.38
N ASP A 147 6.67 12.81 11.33
CA ASP A 147 6.03 14.11 11.17
C ASP A 147 4.59 13.94 10.63
N PRO A 148 3.54 14.20 11.47
CA PRO A 148 2.17 14.09 11.02
C PRO A 148 1.73 15.27 10.12
N GLN A 149 2.55 16.30 10.01
CA GLN A 149 2.28 17.52 9.22
C GLN A 149 3.22 17.63 8.02
N LEU A 150 3.73 16.50 7.53
CA LEU A 150 4.57 16.49 6.35
C LEU A 150 3.80 17.09 5.16
N ASP A 151 4.40 18.09 4.51
CA ASP A 151 3.81 18.69 3.33
C ASP A 151 3.80 17.72 2.14
N SER A 152 2.81 17.87 1.27
CA SER A 152 2.57 16.96 0.15
C SER A 152 3.72 16.97 -0.88
N ALA A 153 4.43 18.09 -1.04
CA ALA A 153 5.55 18.18 -1.99
C ALA A 153 6.74 17.35 -1.50
N THR A 154 7.06 17.42 -0.22
CA THR A 154 8.10 16.59 0.41
C THR A 154 7.72 15.11 0.37
N ALA A 155 6.47 14.77 0.68
CA ALA A 155 5.97 13.40 0.59
C ALA A 155 6.09 12.86 -0.85
N ALA A 156 5.70 13.64 -1.85
CA ALA A 156 5.80 13.28 -3.26
C ALA A 156 7.27 13.12 -3.71
N ALA A 157 8.17 13.97 -3.24
CA ALA A 157 9.60 13.84 -3.56
C ALA A 157 10.20 12.54 -3.01
N CYS A 158 9.86 12.15 -1.77
CA CYS A 158 10.27 10.87 -1.18
C CYS A 158 9.67 9.68 -1.96
N LEU A 159 8.41 9.78 -2.39
CA LEU A 159 7.77 8.75 -3.20
C LEU A 159 8.44 8.62 -4.58
N ALA A 160 8.79 9.72 -5.21
CA ALA A 160 9.53 9.71 -6.48
C ALA A 160 10.93 9.10 -6.33
N SER A 161 11.63 9.36 -5.21
CA SER A 161 12.91 8.72 -4.90
C SER A 161 12.75 7.20 -4.73
N CYS A 162 11.71 6.77 -4.02
CA CYS A 162 11.37 5.36 -3.86
C CYS A 162 11.10 4.71 -5.23
N ALA A 163 10.31 5.33 -6.09
CA ALA A 163 10.00 4.82 -7.43
C ALA A 163 11.29 4.63 -8.27
N LYS A 164 12.19 5.60 -8.25
CA LYS A 164 13.50 5.49 -8.93
C LYS A 164 14.34 4.33 -8.40
N ALA A 165 14.34 4.10 -7.08
CA ALA A 165 15.05 2.96 -6.49
C ALA A 165 14.47 1.62 -7.00
N ILE A 166 13.14 1.52 -7.07
CA ILE A 166 12.46 0.33 -7.63
C ILE A 166 12.85 0.12 -9.10
N GLU A 167 12.86 1.18 -9.92
CA GLU A 167 13.27 1.11 -11.32
C GLU A 167 14.72 0.66 -11.47
N GLN A 168 15.63 1.20 -10.67
CA GLN A 168 17.04 0.83 -10.68
C GLN A 168 17.25 -0.64 -10.31
N VAL A 169 16.63 -1.08 -9.22
CA VAL A 169 16.71 -2.49 -8.77
C VAL A 169 16.08 -3.42 -9.80
N SER A 170 14.94 -3.06 -10.38
CA SER A 170 14.29 -3.83 -11.44
C SER A 170 15.17 -3.95 -12.68
N GLY A 171 15.84 -2.89 -13.08
CA GLY A 171 16.81 -2.89 -14.18
C GLY A 171 17.99 -3.82 -13.90
N LEU A 172 18.50 -3.86 -12.67
CA LEU A 172 19.58 -4.77 -12.26
C LEU A 172 19.13 -6.24 -12.25
N THR A 173 17.86 -6.51 -11.98
CA THR A 173 17.29 -7.86 -12.03
C THR A 173 16.79 -8.26 -13.43
N GLY A 174 16.88 -7.36 -14.42
CA GLY A 174 16.37 -7.61 -15.77
C GLY A 174 14.85 -7.49 -15.89
N VAL A 175 14.19 -6.84 -14.92
CA VAL A 175 12.75 -6.62 -14.91
C VAL A 175 12.43 -5.26 -15.54
N THR A 176 11.37 -5.21 -16.35
CA THR A 176 10.86 -3.97 -16.91
C THR A 176 9.74 -3.43 -16.02
N THR A 177 9.90 -2.24 -15.45
CA THR A 177 8.82 -1.54 -14.78
C THR A 177 7.98 -0.78 -15.80
N ARG A 178 6.66 -0.90 -15.71
CA ARG A 178 5.74 -0.03 -16.44
C ARG A 178 5.06 0.88 -15.40
N PRO A 179 5.46 2.14 -15.27
CA PRO A 179 4.73 3.08 -14.42
C PRO A 179 3.37 3.34 -15.07
N GLY A 180 2.32 2.83 -14.45
CA GLY A 180 0.94 3.15 -14.81
C GLY A 180 0.41 4.16 -13.81
N PHE A 181 0.51 5.44 -14.13
CA PHE A 181 -0.30 6.46 -13.49
C PHE A 181 -1.54 6.67 -14.37
N THR A 182 -2.68 6.26 -13.88
CA THR A 182 -3.99 6.66 -14.41
C THR A 182 -4.70 7.50 -13.38
#